data_61d70ce6da53b3ca30e26b8c907f52b8
#
_entry.id   61d70ce6da53b3ca30e26b8c907f52b8
#
_cell.length_a   1.000
_cell.length_b   1.000
_cell.length_c   1.000
_cell.angle_alpha   90.00
_cell.angle_beta   90.00
_cell.angle_gamma   90.00
#
_symmetry.space_group_name_H-M   'P 1'
#
loop_
_entity.id
_entity.type
_entity.pdbx_description
1 polymer ?
#
loop_
_entity_poly.entity_id
_entity_poly.type
_entity_poly.pdbx_seq_one_letter_code
_entity_poly.pdbx_strand_id
1 'polypeptide(L)'
;MYPHRIRDLQANAMFATAADRVMDDDELIRVCAVTVRGACRRMTPRYLKALHDSVEQACCLPSRFDWDRKAASHAEIVNLLADAAGDPALAVLVRDVPGQLHDLMIAVGPAASGIIAGSRRRLLALLRAGDADGAAREMEQHLGGLLWMRRVSRLPAPSAVQGDIAV
;
A
#
# COMPACT_ATOMS: atom_id res chain seq x y z
N MET A 1 16.10 43.42 -20.33
CA MET A 1 14.77 42.92 -20.67
C MET A 1 14.82 41.40 -20.69
N TYR A 2 14.29 40.73 -19.66
CA TYR A 2 14.56 39.31 -19.36
C TYR A 2 13.35 38.43 -19.66
N PRO A 3 13.36 37.56 -20.68
CA PRO A 3 12.26 36.61 -20.93
C PRO A 3 12.47 35.22 -20.31
N HIS A 4 13.50 34.98 -19.50
CA HIS A 4 13.79 33.63 -18.98
C HIS A 4 13.05 33.22 -17.68
N ARG A 5 12.42 34.18 -16.97
CA ARG A 5 11.77 33.88 -15.67
C ARG A 5 10.40 33.20 -15.74
N ILE A 6 9.75 33.23 -16.90
CA ILE A 6 8.37 32.66 -17.00
C ILE A 6 8.39 31.15 -17.28
N ARG A 7 9.43 30.64 -17.96
CA ARG A 7 9.56 29.19 -18.23
C ARG A 7 9.86 28.36 -16.97
N ASP A 8 10.67 28.91 -16.06
CA ASP A 8 11.04 28.24 -14.83
C ASP A 8 9.87 28.17 -13.82
N LEU A 9 8.98 29.17 -13.83
CA LEU A 9 7.76 29.16 -13.00
C LEU A 9 6.71 28.18 -13.49
N GLN A 10 6.59 27.97 -14.81
CA GLN A 10 5.67 26.98 -15.38
C GLN A 10 6.18 25.54 -15.19
N ALA A 11 7.48 25.31 -15.29
CA ALA A 11 8.08 24.00 -14.98
C ALA A 11 7.91 23.65 -13.50
N ASN A 12 8.17 24.60 -12.58
CA ASN A 12 7.93 24.38 -11.13
C ASN A 12 6.45 24.17 -10.78
N ALA A 13 5.51 24.84 -11.46
CA ALA A 13 4.08 24.63 -11.25
C ALA A 13 3.61 23.24 -11.76
N MET A 14 4.19 22.74 -12.86
CA MET A 14 3.89 21.38 -13.34
C MET A 14 4.45 20.28 -12.40
N PHE A 15 5.60 20.51 -11.75
CA PHE A 15 6.15 19.57 -10.78
C PHE A 15 5.47 19.66 -9.40
N ALA A 16 4.97 20.84 -9.00
CA ALA A 16 4.23 21.02 -7.75
C ALA A 16 2.83 20.38 -7.79
N THR A 17 2.20 20.27 -8.96
CA THR A 17 0.89 19.60 -9.10
C THR A 17 0.96 18.08 -9.15
N ALA A 18 2.15 17.50 -9.34
CA ALA A 18 2.34 16.04 -9.29
C ALA A 18 2.56 15.52 -7.86
N ALA A 19 2.95 16.39 -6.92
CA ALA A 19 3.34 16.00 -5.56
C ALA A 19 2.17 15.82 -4.57
N ASP A 20 0.94 16.20 -4.97
CA ASP A 20 -0.25 16.15 -4.07
C ASP A 20 -1.40 15.32 -4.66
N ARG A 21 -1.10 14.48 -5.66
CA ARG A 21 -2.11 13.66 -6.33
C ARG A 21 -2.34 12.37 -5.55
N VAL A 22 -3.43 12.30 -4.83
CA VAL A 22 -3.93 11.04 -4.27
C VAL A 22 -4.31 10.13 -5.45
N MET A 23 -3.68 8.95 -5.53
CA MET A 23 -4.03 7.94 -6.53
C MET A 23 -5.44 7.40 -6.26
N ASP A 24 -6.18 7.08 -7.32
CA ASP A 24 -7.39 6.30 -7.16
C ASP A 24 -7.08 4.84 -6.79
N ASP A 25 -8.11 4.09 -6.37
CA ASP A 25 -7.97 2.73 -5.88
C ASP A 25 -7.32 1.79 -6.92
N ASP A 26 -7.67 1.94 -8.20
CA ASP A 26 -7.15 1.08 -9.28
C ASP A 26 -5.71 1.46 -9.64
N GLU A 27 -5.36 2.74 -9.58
CA GLU A 27 -4.00 3.24 -9.78
C GLU A 27 -3.09 2.76 -8.64
N LEU A 28 -3.54 2.83 -7.40
CA LEU A 28 -2.81 2.33 -6.23
C LEU A 28 -2.48 0.84 -6.37
N ILE A 29 -3.48 0.02 -6.73
CA ILE A 29 -3.28 -1.42 -6.95
C ILE A 29 -2.25 -1.65 -8.05
N ARG A 30 -2.39 -0.98 -9.19
CA ARG A 30 -1.47 -1.15 -10.35
C ARG A 30 -0.05 -0.75 -10.00
N VAL A 31 0.16 0.38 -9.36
CA VAL A 31 1.50 0.86 -8.96
C VAL A 31 2.14 -0.14 -8.00
N CYS A 32 1.42 -0.61 -6.99
CA CYS A 32 1.95 -1.61 -6.06
C CYS A 32 2.29 -2.93 -6.77
N ALA A 33 1.45 -3.42 -7.67
CA ALA A 33 1.70 -4.66 -8.41
C ALA A 33 2.92 -4.56 -9.34
N VAL A 34 3.07 -3.45 -10.05
CA VAL A 34 4.25 -3.19 -10.89
C VAL A 34 5.51 -3.10 -10.04
N THR A 35 5.45 -2.45 -8.88
CA THR A 35 6.56 -2.34 -7.93
C THR A 35 7.02 -3.72 -7.45
N VAL A 36 6.08 -4.56 -7.03
CA VAL A 36 6.38 -5.93 -6.59
C VAL A 36 6.99 -6.76 -7.72
N ARG A 37 6.45 -6.67 -8.94
CA ARG A 37 6.98 -7.38 -10.11
C ARG A 37 8.40 -6.92 -10.44
N GLY A 38 8.67 -5.62 -10.41
CA GLY A 38 10.00 -5.03 -10.60
C GLY A 38 10.98 -5.47 -9.53
N ALA A 39 10.57 -5.43 -8.26
CA ALA A 39 11.35 -5.87 -7.11
C ALA A 39 11.73 -7.35 -7.23
N CYS A 40 10.77 -8.23 -7.56
CA CYS A 40 11.02 -9.67 -7.68
C CYS A 40 12.10 -10.00 -8.71
N ARG A 41 12.08 -9.31 -9.85
CA ARG A 41 13.07 -9.51 -10.93
C ARG A 41 14.49 -9.09 -10.56
N ARG A 42 14.65 -8.20 -9.58
CA ARG A 42 15.93 -7.65 -9.12
C ARG A 42 16.23 -8.00 -7.66
N MET A 43 15.47 -8.95 -7.09
CA MET A 43 15.59 -9.33 -5.69
C MET A 43 16.98 -9.91 -5.41
N THR A 44 17.65 -9.33 -4.42
CA THR A 44 18.91 -9.83 -3.90
C THR A 44 18.70 -10.44 -2.52
N PRO A 45 19.62 -11.32 -2.03
CA PRO A 45 19.55 -11.86 -0.67
C PRO A 45 19.47 -10.77 0.41
N ARG A 46 20.14 -9.63 0.18
CA ARG A 46 20.12 -8.47 1.09
C ARG A 46 18.72 -7.87 1.19
N TYR A 47 18.08 -7.59 0.06
CA TYR A 47 16.71 -7.04 0.05
C TYR A 47 15.69 -8.03 0.60
N LEU A 48 15.83 -9.31 0.27
CA LEU A 48 14.95 -10.35 0.79
C LEU A 48 15.04 -10.45 2.32
N LYS A 49 16.27 -10.35 2.86
CA LYS A 49 16.46 -10.31 4.32
C LYS A 49 15.83 -9.05 4.93
N ALA A 50 16.05 -7.87 4.36
CA ALA A 50 15.48 -6.61 4.86
C ALA A 50 13.95 -6.64 4.85
N LEU A 51 13.35 -7.16 3.78
CA LEU A 51 11.89 -7.35 3.68
C LEU A 51 11.38 -8.33 4.73
N HIS A 52 12.06 -9.47 4.91
CA HIS A 52 11.69 -10.46 5.93
C HIS A 52 11.71 -9.83 7.33
N ASP A 53 12.81 -9.16 7.69
CA ASP A 53 12.97 -8.53 9.00
C ASP A 53 11.88 -7.45 9.23
N SER A 54 11.57 -6.63 8.21
CA SER A 54 10.53 -5.62 8.28
C SER A 54 9.13 -6.21 8.45
N VAL A 55 8.81 -7.29 7.71
CA VAL A 55 7.52 -7.98 7.84
C VAL A 55 7.35 -8.59 9.23
N GLU A 56 8.37 -9.30 9.73
CA GLU A 56 8.29 -9.93 11.05
C GLU A 56 8.22 -8.86 12.16
N GLN A 57 8.96 -7.77 12.05
CA GLN A 57 8.86 -6.65 12.98
C GLN A 57 7.44 -6.08 13.01
N ALA A 58 6.84 -5.80 11.85
CA ALA A 58 5.47 -5.30 11.76
C ALA A 58 4.45 -6.32 12.32
N CYS A 59 4.64 -7.61 12.07
CA CYS A 59 3.76 -8.66 12.59
C CYS A 59 3.83 -8.79 14.11
N CYS A 60 4.99 -8.54 14.73
CA CYS A 60 5.19 -8.61 16.19
C CYS A 60 4.58 -7.42 16.93
N LEU A 61 4.27 -6.31 16.27
CA LEU A 61 3.64 -5.16 16.93
C LEU A 61 2.22 -5.52 17.41
N PRO A 62 1.82 -5.11 18.62
CA PRO A 62 0.48 -5.40 19.15
C PRO A 62 -0.59 -4.59 18.39
N SER A 63 -1.62 -5.27 17.89
CA SER A 63 -2.69 -4.64 17.10
C SER A 63 -3.68 -3.84 17.95
N ARG A 64 -3.82 -4.18 19.24
CA ARG A 64 -4.83 -3.57 20.13
C ARG A 64 -4.44 -2.20 20.65
N PHE A 65 -3.14 -1.98 20.88
CA PHE A 65 -2.65 -0.82 21.60
C PHE A 65 -1.86 0.15 20.70
N ASP A 66 -1.43 -0.31 19.54
CA ASP A 66 -0.56 0.48 18.64
C ASP A 66 -0.85 0.14 17.17
N TRP A 67 -2.13 0.23 16.79
CA TRP A 67 -2.55 -0.08 15.42
C TRP A 67 -1.95 0.89 14.41
N ASP A 68 -1.89 2.17 14.75
CA ASP A 68 -1.30 3.20 13.90
C ASP A 68 0.15 2.87 13.52
N ARG A 69 0.98 2.58 14.51
CA ARG A 69 2.37 2.19 14.30
C ARG A 69 2.52 0.88 13.52
N LYS A 70 1.65 -0.09 13.77
CA LYS A 70 1.63 -1.35 13.04
C LYS A 70 1.24 -1.13 11.57
N ALA A 71 0.22 -0.33 11.31
CA ALA A 71 -0.22 0.05 9.98
C ALA A 71 0.89 0.78 9.22
N ALA A 72 1.55 1.75 9.85
CA ALA A 72 2.70 2.45 9.29
C ALA A 72 3.84 1.48 8.93
N SER A 73 4.20 0.56 9.83
CA SER A 73 5.25 -0.43 9.55
C SER A 73 4.91 -1.37 8.38
N HIS A 74 3.64 -1.75 8.23
CA HIS A 74 3.21 -2.52 7.07
C HIS A 74 3.19 -1.70 5.77
N ALA A 75 2.86 -0.40 5.85
CA ALA A 75 2.84 0.49 4.70
C ALA A 75 4.26 0.74 4.14
N GLU A 76 5.24 0.90 5.03
CA GLU A 76 6.65 1.15 4.66
C GLU A 76 7.32 0.01 3.87
N ILE A 77 6.77 -1.20 3.89
CA ILE A 77 7.30 -2.33 3.11
C ILE A 77 7.36 -2.01 1.61
N VAL A 78 6.46 -1.16 1.10
CA VAL A 78 6.44 -0.78 -0.31
C VAL A 78 7.68 0.03 -0.71
N ASN A 79 8.27 0.80 0.21
CA ASN A 79 9.52 1.51 -0.05
C ASN A 79 10.69 0.53 -0.27
N LEU A 80 10.80 -0.51 0.55
CA LEU A 80 11.80 -1.56 0.34
C LEU A 80 11.63 -2.30 -0.99
N LEU A 81 10.39 -2.49 -1.42
CA LEU A 81 10.09 -3.07 -2.74
C LEU A 81 10.48 -2.12 -3.87
N ALA A 82 10.23 -0.83 -3.75
CA ALA A 82 10.62 0.17 -4.74
C ALA A 82 12.16 0.27 -4.85
N ASP A 83 12.87 0.25 -3.72
CA ASP A 83 14.33 0.24 -3.68
C ASP A 83 14.89 -1.03 -4.35
N ALA A 84 14.30 -2.20 -4.08
CA ALA A 84 14.70 -3.44 -4.72
C ALA A 84 14.43 -3.44 -6.23
N ALA A 85 13.35 -2.81 -6.68
CA ALA A 85 13.03 -2.64 -8.10
C ALA A 85 14.07 -1.76 -8.82
N GLY A 86 14.68 -0.79 -8.11
CA GLY A 86 15.77 0.05 -8.61
C GLY A 86 15.41 0.85 -9.86
N ASP A 87 14.14 1.23 -10.01
CA ASP A 87 13.63 2.03 -11.12
C ASP A 87 13.32 3.45 -10.62
N PRO A 88 14.07 4.49 -11.10
CA PRO A 88 13.85 5.85 -10.64
C PRO A 88 12.46 6.41 -10.94
N ALA A 89 11.86 6.03 -12.07
CA ALA A 89 10.50 6.47 -12.42
C ALA A 89 9.48 5.85 -11.47
N LEU A 90 9.65 4.57 -11.15
CA LEU A 90 8.82 3.87 -10.17
C LEU A 90 8.98 4.44 -8.76
N ALA A 91 10.20 4.80 -8.35
CA ALA A 91 10.45 5.43 -7.06
C ALA A 91 9.69 6.77 -6.89
N VAL A 92 9.55 7.54 -7.97
CA VAL A 92 8.73 8.77 -7.97
C VAL A 92 7.25 8.44 -7.79
N LEU A 93 6.73 7.43 -8.50
CA LEU A 93 5.33 7.02 -8.42
C LEU A 93 4.96 6.44 -7.04
N VAL A 94 5.90 5.76 -6.39
CA VAL A 94 5.69 5.09 -5.09
C VAL A 94 5.81 6.04 -3.91
N ARG A 95 6.33 7.26 -4.08
CA ARG A 95 6.63 8.18 -2.97
C ARG A 95 5.50 8.34 -1.96
N ASP A 96 4.27 8.51 -2.44
CA ASP A 96 3.11 8.81 -1.61
C ASP A 96 2.28 7.55 -1.27
N VAL A 97 2.66 6.39 -1.82
CA VAL A 97 1.97 5.12 -1.61
C VAL A 97 1.96 4.67 -0.14
N PRO A 98 3.06 4.79 0.64
CA PRO A 98 3.01 4.40 2.06
C PRO A 98 1.96 5.16 2.86
N GLY A 99 1.81 6.47 2.63
CA GLY A 99 0.76 7.28 3.27
C GLY A 99 -0.65 6.78 2.94
N GLN A 100 -0.92 6.51 1.66
CA GLN A 100 -2.23 6.00 1.24
C GLN A 100 -2.50 4.59 1.76
N LEU A 101 -1.50 3.71 1.82
CA LEU A 101 -1.63 2.38 2.41
C LEU A 101 -1.85 2.46 3.92
N HIS A 102 -1.16 3.34 4.62
CA HIS A 102 -1.38 3.61 6.04
C HIS A 102 -2.84 4.03 6.29
N ASP A 103 -3.33 5.04 5.57
CA ASP A 103 -4.71 5.54 5.69
C ASP A 103 -5.74 4.44 5.38
N LEU A 104 -5.48 3.60 4.36
CA LEU A 104 -6.31 2.45 4.05
C LEU A 104 -6.36 1.45 5.22
N MET A 105 -5.22 1.13 5.82
CA MET A 105 -5.14 0.21 6.95
C MET A 105 -5.81 0.78 8.20
N ILE A 106 -5.65 2.08 8.47
CA ILE A 106 -6.37 2.77 9.55
C ILE A 106 -7.89 2.68 9.33
N ALA A 107 -8.35 2.90 8.11
CA ALA A 107 -9.78 2.84 7.78
C ALA A 107 -10.40 1.45 7.93
N VAL A 108 -9.66 0.36 7.68
CA VAL A 108 -10.16 -1.02 7.88
C VAL A 108 -10.01 -1.50 9.32
N GLY A 109 -9.11 -0.90 10.10
CA GLY A 109 -8.92 -1.14 11.51
C GLY A 109 -8.17 -2.42 11.88
N PRO A 110 -7.92 -2.64 13.18
CA PRO A 110 -7.05 -3.70 13.71
C PRO A 110 -7.57 -5.13 13.46
N ALA A 111 -8.87 -5.30 13.18
CA ALA A 111 -9.44 -6.60 12.82
C ALA A 111 -8.80 -7.19 11.54
N ALA A 112 -8.28 -6.34 10.63
CA ALA A 112 -7.58 -6.76 9.43
C ALA A 112 -6.14 -7.25 9.68
N SER A 113 -5.60 -7.11 10.89
CA SER A 113 -4.19 -7.40 11.21
C SER A 113 -3.74 -8.80 10.76
N GLY A 114 -4.56 -9.83 11.01
CA GLY A 114 -4.24 -11.21 10.61
C GLY A 114 -4.20 -11.40 9.09
N ILE A 115 -5.12 -10.74 8.37
CA ILE A 115 -5.20 -10.78 6.91
C ILE A 115 -3.97 -10.09 6.30
N ILE A 116 -3.59 -8.93 6.84
CA ILE A 116 -2.41 -8.18 6.39
C ILE A 116 -1.14 -8.99 6.63
N ALA A 117 -0.94 -9.52 7.83
CA ALA A 117 0.22 -10.34 8.17
C ALA A 117 0.32 -11.60 7.29
N GLY A 118 -0.79 -12.30 7.08
CA GLY A 118 -0.86 -13.47 6.20
C GLY A 118 -0.46 -13.15 4.76
N SER A 119 -0.99 -12.06 4.20
CA SER A 119 -0.63 -11.62 2.86
C SER A 119 0.85 -11.24 2.75
N ARG A 120 1.41 -10.53 3.72
CA ARG A 120 2.84 -10.17 3.71
C ARG A 120 3.76 -11.39 3.73
N ARG A 121 3.42 -12.43 4.48
CA ARG A 121 4.17 -13.68 4.49
C ARG A 121 4.07 -14.45 3.18
N ARG A 122 2.88 -14.50 2.56
CA ARG A 122 2.72 -15.10 1.22
C ARG A 122 3.52 -14.33 0.17
N LEU A 123 3.46 -13.01 0.20
CA LEU A 123 4.27 -12.17 -0.69
C LEU A 123 5.76 -12.47 -0.56
N LEU A 124 6.29 -12.56 0.67
CA LEU A 124 7.69 -12.94 0.90
C LEU A 124 8.03 -14.33 0.34
N ALA A 125 7.14 -15.30 0.48
CA ALA A 125 7.36 -16.64 -0.07
C ALA A 125 7.44 -16.62 -1.60
N LEU A 126 6.59 -15.85 -2.26
CA LEU A 126 6.58 -15.68 -3.72
C LEU A 126 7.83 -14.94 -4.22
N LEU A 127 8.25 -13.88 -3.53
CA LEU A 127 9.49 -13.16 -3.84
C LEU A 127 10.72 -14.05 -3.68
N ARG A 128 10.74 -14.89 -2.64
CA ARG A 128 11.81 -15.89 -2.44
C ARG A 128 11.85 -16.94 -3.52
N ALA A 129 10.69 -17.34 -4.02
CA ALA A 129 10.57 -18.30 -5.13
C ALA A 129 10.88 -17.67 -6.50
N GLY A 130 11.03 -16.34 -6.60
CA GLY A 130 11.19 -15.63 -7.86
C GLY A 130 9.93 -15.58 -8.72
N ASP A 131 8.75 -15.85 -8.14
CA ASP A 131 7.46 -15.79 -8.83
C ASP A 131 6.94 -14.36 -8.87
N ALA A 132 7.40 -13.59 -9.87
CA ALA A 132 7.06 -12.19 -10.02
C ALA A 132 5.56 -11.96 -10.30
N ASP A 133 4.94 -12.84 -11.07
CA ASP A 133 3.51 -12.70 -11.40
C ASP A 133 2.62 -13.15 -10.24
N GLY A 134 3.02 -14.21 -9.53
CA GLY A 134 2.35 -14.62 -8.29
C GLY A 134 2.42 -13.55 -7.22
N ALA A 135 3.59 -12.95 -7.03
CA ALA A 135 3.81 -11.87 -6.08
C ALA A 135 2.97 -10.61 -6.40
N ALA A 136 2.88 -10.24 -7.68
CA ALA A 136 2.02 -9.14 -8.13
C ALA A 136 0.53 -9.44 -7.88
N ARG A 137 0.06 -10.64 -8.24
CA ARG A 137 -1.33 -11.07 -7.96
C ARG A 137 -1.65 -11.09 -6.47
N GLU A 138 -0.73 -11.55 -5.62
CA GLU A 138 -0.93 -11.49 -4.16
C GLU A 138 -1.13 -10.06 -3.68
N MET A 139 -0.34 -9.10 -4.20
CA MET A 139 -0.47 -7.69 -3.87
C MET A 139 -1.81 -7.11 -4.33
N GLU A 140 -2.24 -7.42 -5.57
CA GLU A 140 -3.52 -7.00 -6.14
C GLU A 140 -4.70 -7.53 -5.30
N GLN A 141 -4.70 -8.80 -4.96
CA GLN A 141 -5.74 -9.44 -4.14
C GLN A 141 -5.79 -8.86 -2.74
N HIS A 142 -4.61 -8.63 -2.13
CA HIS A 142 -4.53 -8.03 -0.81
C HIS A 142 -5.13 -6.62 -0.78
N LEU A 143 -4.69 -5.75 -1.68
CA LEU A 143 -5.18 -4.37 -1.73
C LEU A 143 -6.67 -4.32 -2.11
N GLY A 144 -7.10 -5.13 -3.09
CA GLY A 144 -8.51 -5.26 -3.44
C GLY A 144 -9.38 -5.68 -2.25
N GLY A 145 -8.89 -6.61 -1.44
CA GLY A 145 -9.55 -7.05 -0.21
C GLY A 145 -9.68 -5.93 0.84
N LEU A 146 -8.59 -5.17 1.09
CA LEU A 146 -8.61 -4.05 2.03
C LEU A 146 -9.55 -2.92 1.55
N LEU A 147 -9.51 -2.60 0.26
CA LEU A 147 -10.39 -1.59 -0.34
C LEU A 147 -11.87 -2.00 -0.23
N TRP A 148 -12.18 -3.28 -0.46
CA TRP A 148 -13.51 -3.81 -0.26
C TRP A 148 -13.95 -3.70 1.21
N MET A 149 -13.11 -4.09 2.17
CA MET A 149 -13.39 -3.96 3.61
C MET A 149 -13.66 -2.50 3.98
N ARG A 150 -12.86 -1.54 3.49
CA ARG A 150 -13.09 -0.11 3.70
C ARG A 150 -14.47 0.35 3.19
N ARG A 151 -14.89 -0.15 2.01
CA ARG A 151 -16.20 0.18 1.43
C ARG A 151 -17.33 -0.37 2.29
N VAL A 152 -17.23 -1.64 2.71
CA VAL A 152 -18.25 -2.28 3.55
C VAL A 152 -18.37 -1.61 4.91
N SER A 153 -17.27 -1.22 5.53
CA SER A 153 -17.27 -0.54 6.83
C SER A 153 -17.92 0.86 6.79
N ARG A 154 -18.07 1.46 5.61
CA ARG A 154 -18.74 2.75 5.40
C ARG A 154 -20.23 2.63 5.10
N LEU A 155 -20.75 1.42 4.87
CA LEU A 155 -22.18 1.22 4.65
C LEU A 155 -22.93 1.43 5.97
N PRO A 156 -24.07 2.18 5.97
CA PRO A 156 -24.91 2.30 7.15
C PRO A 156 -25.39 0.91 7.56
N ALA A 157 -25.41 0.65 8.87
CA ALA A 157 -25.99 -0.59 9.38
C ALA A 157 -27.43 -0.72 8.85
N PRO A 158 -27.87 -1.91 8.41
CA PRO A 158 -29.25 -2.10 7.99
C PRO A 158 -30.16 -1.67 9.15
N SER A 159 -31.01 -0.67 8.89
CA SER A 159 -31.99 -0.21 9.85
C SER A 159 -32.81 -1.42 10.31
N ALA A 160 -32.71 -1.79 11.58
CA ALA A 160 -33.58 -2.78 12.16
C ALA A 160 -35.02 -2.33 11.88
N VAL A 161 -35.70 -3.04 11.00
CA VAL A 161 -37.13 -2.86 10.81
C VAL A 161 -37.75 -3.23 12.15
N GLN A 162 -38.05 -2.23 12.97
CA GLN A 162 -38.92 -2.38 14.11
C GLN A 162 -40.28 -2.75 13.57
N GLY A 163 -40.52 -4.05 13.52
CA GLY A 163 -41.87 -4.58 13.28
C GLY A 163 -42.72 -4.15 14.48
N ASP A 164 -43.56 -3.14 14.29
CA ASP A 164 -44.73 -2.90 15.14
C ASP A 164 -45.61 -4.13 15.05
N ILE A 165 -45.47 -5.02 16.01
CA ILE A 165 -46.50 -6.02 16.31
C ILE A 165 -47.50 -5.30 17.18
N ALA A 166 -48.47 -4.66 16.54
CA ALA A 166 -49.69 -4.25 17.20
C ALA A 166 -50.53 -5.51 17.52
N VAL A 167 -50.76 -5.73 18.80
CA VAL A 167 -51.74 -6.69 19.33
C VAL A 167 -53.11 -6.02 19.44
#